data_20fda212948f02741486642c5ca5552e
#
_entry.id   20fda212948f02741486642c5ca5552e
#
_cell.length_a   1.000
_cell.length_b   1.000
_cell.length_c   1.000
_cell.angle_alpha   90.00
_cell.angle_beta   90.00
_cell.angle_gamma   90.00
#
_symmetry.space_group_name_H-M   'P 1'
#
loop_
_entity.id
_entity.type
_entity.pdbx_description
1 polymer ?
#
loop_
_entity_poly.entity_id
_entity_poly.type
_entity_poly.pdbx_seq_one_letter_code
_entity_poly.pdbx_strand_id
1 'polypeptide(L)'
;MEALTQPYRHGAELAQQMASVPVLILACIDHGDTGAGPGPITRGASFYPAVQNLLLAARALGLGTVLTTLHTQYEHEIKALLHIPETVQTAALIPVGHPAEGGHFGHARRRPLSEVVFHDTWD
;
A
#
# COMPACT_ATOMS: atom_id res chain seq x y z
N MET A 1 3.87 8.04 27.27
CA MET A 1 3.85 7.29 25.98
C MET A 1 2.43 7.41 25.46
N GLU A 2 2.23 8.30 24.49
CA GLU A 2 0.91 8.60 23.93
C GLU A 2 0.37 7.35 23.21
N ALA A 3 -0.88 6.98 23.49
CA ALA A 3 -1.49 5.80 22.90
C ALA A 3 -1.64 6.02 21.39
N LEU A 4 -1.00 5.19 20.60
CA LEU A 4 -1.14 5.20 19.14
C LEU A 4 -2.62 5.13 18.76
N THR A 5 -3.05 5.96 17.81
CA THR A 5 -4.39 5.87 17.25
C THR A 5 -4.58 4.53 16.53
N GLN A 6 -5.83 4.07 16.41
CA GLN A 6 -6.14 2.74 15.85
C GLN A 6 -5.42 2.40 14.53
N PRO A 7 -5.33 3.29 13.53
CA PRO A 7 -4.63 3.00 12.27
C PRO A 7 -3.13 2.70 12.46
N TYR A 8 -2.46 3.46 13.32
CA TYR A 8 -1.02 3.26 13.60
C TYR A 8 -0.75 1.97 14.38
N ARG A 9 -1.68 1.55 15.25
CA ARG A 9 -1.56 0.29 15.98
C ARG A 9 -1.63 -0.91 15.03
N HIS A 10 -2.60 -0.93 14.11
CA HIS A 10 -2.70 -1.99 13.09
C HIS A 10 -1.49 -2.02 12.16
N GLY A 11 -0.92 -0.86 11.82
CA GLY A 11 0.32 -0.80 11.04
C GLY A 11 1.52 -1.41 11.79
N ALA A 12 1.64 -1.14 13.09
CA ALA A 12 2.69 -1.71 13.92
C ALA A 12 2.52 -3.23 14.11
N GLU A 13 1.31 -3.71 14.30
CA GLU A 13 0.97 -5.14 14.39
C GLU A 13 1.34 -5.85 13.07
N LEU A 14 0.99 -5.27 11.93
CA LEU A 14 1.38 -5.80 10.62
C LEU A 14 2.90 -5.87 10.45
N ALA A 15 3.61 -4.82 10.84
CA ALA A 15 5.07 -4.79 10.74
C ALA A 15 5.72 -5.91 11.56
N GLN A 16 5.22 -6.19 12.77
CA GLN A 16 5.71 -7.26 13.62
C GLN A 16 5.42 -8.66 13.04
N GLN A 17 4.32 -8.80 12.30
CA GLN A 17 3.90 -10.08 11.71
C GLN A 17 4.36 -10.27 10.27
N MET A 18 5.09 -9.31 9.69
CA MET A 18 5.48 -9.34 8.27
C MET A 18 6.22 -10.63 7.88
N ALA A 19 7.06 -11.16 8.77
CA ALA A 19 7.81 -12.40 8.52
C ALA A 19 6.91 -13.65 8.41
N SER A 20 5.69 -13.60 8.90
CA SER A 20 4.72 -14.73 8.81
C SER A 20 3.84 -14.65 7.57
N VAL A 21 3.91 -13.58 6.81
CA VAL A 21 3.09 -13.41 5.60
C VAL A 21 3.55 -14.36 4.51
N PRO A 22 2.66 -15.19 3.94
CA PRO A 22 3.05 -16.21 2.98
C PRO A 22 3.51 -15.64 1.63
N VAL A 23 2.97 -14.51 1.22
CA VAL A 23 3.31 -13.84 -0.05
C VAL A 23 3.36 -12.35 0.14
N LEU A 24 4.44 -11.73 -0.32
CA LEU A 24 4.61 -10.29 -0.39
C LEU A 24 4.71 -9.87 -1.86
N ILE A 25 3.85 -8.97 -2.31
CA ILE A 25 3.94 -8.36 -3.64
C ILE A 25 4.52 -6.97 -3.47
N LEU A 26 5.68 -6.74 -4.06
CA LEU A 26 6.29 -5.41 -4.14
C LEU A 26 5.93 -4.79 -5.49
N ALA A 27 5.08 -3.79 -5.47
CA ALA A 27 4.67 -3.08 -6.67
C ALA A 27 5.62 -1.90 -6.92
N CYS A 28 6.16 -1.85 -8.13
CA CYS A 28 7.22 -0.92 -8.52
C CYS A 28 6.82 -0.10 -9.74
N ILE A 29 7.43 1.08 -9.86
CA ILE A 29 7.31 1.94 -11.04
C ILE A 29 8.68 2.04 -11.71
N ASP A 30 8.78 1.60 -12.95
CA ASP A 30 9.97 1.82 -13.77
C ASP A 30 9.88 3.19 -14.44
N HIS A 31 10.83 4.05 -14.14
CA HIS A 31 10.92 5.40 -14.72
C HIS A 31 11.76 5.41 -16.00
N GLY A 32 12.39 4.28 -16.37
CA GLY A 32 13.34 4.21 -17.46
C GLY A 32 14.51 5.18 -17.29
N ASP A 33 15.19 5.46 -18.37
CA ASP A 33 16.35 6.37 -18.39
C ASP A 33 15.95 7.88 -18.36
N THR A 34 14.74 8.21 -17.96
CA THR A 34 14.26 9.61 -18.02
C THR A 34 14.93 10.55 -17.01
N GLY A 35 15.79 10.03 -16.14
CA GLY A 35 16.48 10.80 -15.08
C GLY A 35 15.53 11.45 -14.06
N ALA A 36 14.26 11.14 -14.16
CA ALA A 36 13.24 11.70 -13.31
C ALA A 36 13.18 10.92 -11.99
N GLY A 37 13.79 11.45 -10.96
CA GLY A 37 13.67 10.96 -9.57
C GLY A 37 12.22 10.83 -9.10
N PRO A 38 11.98 10.57 -7.81
CA PRO A 38 10.64 10.42 -7.25
C PRO A 38 9.76 11.58 -7.72
N GLY A 39 8.75 11.25 -8.50
CA GLY A 39 7.96 12.26 -9.20
C GLY A 39 6.82 12.81 -8.36
N PRO A 40 6.14 13.84 -8.87
CA PRO A 40 4.99 14.42 -8.20
C PRO A 40 3.88 13.39 -8.00
N ILE A 41 2.93 13.70 -7.12
CA ILE A 41 1.76 12.87 -6.80
C ILE A 41 1.02 12.36 -8.05
N THR A 42 1.09 13.10 -9.16
CA THR A 42 0.49 12.72 -10.46
C THR A 42 1.06 11.43 -11.05
N ARG A 43 2.29 11.04 -10.72
CA ARG A 43 2.86 9.74 -11.15
C ARG A 43 2.16 8.55 -10.51
N GLY A 44 1.60 8.73 -9.33
CA GLY A 44 0.76 7.73 -8.68
C GLY A 44 -0.59 7.51 -9.37
N ALA A 45 -1.04 8.44 -10.19
CA ALA A 45 -2.38 8.41 -10.79
C ALA A 45 -2.64 7.19 -11.69
N SER A 46 -1.63 6.69 -12.42
CA SER A 46 -1.74 5.46 -13.21
C SER A 46 -1.43 4.21 -12.40
N PHE A 47 -0.52 4.32 -11.44
CA PHE A 47 0.00 3.20 -10.67
C PHE A 47 -0.99 2.71 -9.61
N TYR A 48 -1.48 3.59 -8.72
CA TYR A 48 -2.33 3.18 -7.61
C TYR A 48 -3.70 2.64 -8.03
N PRO A 49 -4.35 3.09 -9.13
CA PRO A 49 -5.52 2.41 -9.67
C PRO A 49 -5.25 0.96 -10.10
N ALA A 50 -4.08 0.67 -10.66
CA ALA A 50 -3.70 -0.71 -11.00
C ALA A 50 -3.49 -1.56 -9.74
N VAL A 51 -2.84 -1.02 -8.71
CA VAL A 51 -2.73 -1.67 -7.39
C VAL A 51 -4.11 -1.92 -6.79
N GLN A 52 -5.03 -0.95 -6.86
CA GLN A 52 -6.39 -1.12 -6.37
C GLN A 52 -7.11 -2.27 -7.08
N ASN A 53 -6.96 -2.39 -8.41
CA ASN A 53 -7.52 -3.51 -9.17
C ASN A 53 -6.95 -4.86 -8.72
N LEU A 54 -5.65 -4.93 -8.41
CA LEU A 54 -5.01 -6.11 -7.83
C LEU A 54 -5.66 -6.48 -6.48
N LEU A 55 -5.87 -5.50 -5.58
CA LEU A 55 -6.52 -5.74 -4.29
C LEU A 55 -7.95 -6.25 -4.47
N LEU A 56 -8.70 -5.70 -5.42
CA LEU A 56 -10.06 -6.14 -5.73
C LEU A 56 -10.09 -7.57 -6.32
N ALA A 57 -9.16 -7.89 -7.21
CA ALA A 57 -9.03 -9.23 -7.78
C ALA A 57 -8.68 -10.26 -6.68
N ALA A 58 -7.72 -9.95 -5.80
CA ALA A 58 -7.39 -10.80 -4.67
C ALA A 58 -8.61 -11.03 -3.76
N ARG A 59 -9.37 -9.97 -3.47
CA ARG A 59 -10.63 -10.06 -2.72
C ARG A 59 -11.64 -10.99 -3.40
N ALA A 60 -11.82 -10.91 -4.71
CA ALA A 60 -12.72 -11.77 -5.47
C ALA A 60 -12.32 -13.25 -5.40
N LEU A 61 -11.01 -13.52 -5.21
CA LEU A 61 -10.46 -14.86 -5.00
C LEU A 61 -10.47 -15.30 -3.53
N GLY A 62 -11.06 -14.54 -2.62
CA GLY A 62 -11.11 -14.84 -1.20
C GLY A 62 -9.82 -14.58 -0.44
N LEU A 63 -8.86 -13.86 -1.05
CA LEU A 63 -7.59 -13.50 -0.43
C LEU A 63 -7.69 -12.17 0.33
N GLY A 64 -7.04 -12.10 1.48
CA GLY A 64 -6.82 -10.88 2.23
C GLY A 64 -5.57 -10.15 1.75
N THR A 65 -5.68 -8.83 1.58
CA THR A 65 -4.58 -7.97 1.17
C THR A 65 -4.68 -6.62 1.86
N VAL A 66 -3.55 -5.93 2.01
CA VAL A 66 -3.51 -4.53 2.43
C VAL A 66 -2.37 -3.82 1.71
N LEU A 67 -2.59 -2.59 1.25
CA LEU A 67 -1.53 -1.74 0.74
C LEU A 67 -0.78 -1.12 1.92
N THR A 68 0.55 -1.25 1.95
CA THR A 68 1.42 -0.59 2.92
C THR A 68 2.62 0.06 2.24
N THR A 69 3.18 1.06 2.89
CA THR A 69 4.43 1.73 2.48
C THR A 69 5.53 1.55 3.52
N LEU A 70 5.40 0.60 4.45
CA LEU A 70 6.37 0.33 5.52
C LEU A 70 7.78 0.03 4.99
N HIS A 71 7.88 -0.55 3.79
CA HIS A 71 9.12 -0.91 3.13
C HIS A 71 10.00 0.30 2.73
N THR A 72 9.42 1.49 2.60
CA THR A 72 10.15 2.67 2.11
C THR A 72 11.29 3.10 3.03
N GLN A 73 11.22 2.74 4.32
CA GLN A 73 12.31 2.99 5.27
C GLN A 73 13.55 2.14 4.99
N TYR A 74 13.39 1.04 4.25
CA TYR A 74 14.43 0.07 3.91
C TYR A 74 14.51 -0.14 2.39
N GLU A 75 14.13 0.87 1.60
CA GLU A 75 14.04 0.75 0.14
C GLU A 75 15.37 0.34 -0.48
N HIS A 76 16.46 0.94 -0.01
CA HIS A 76 17.81 0.64 -0.53
C HIS A 76 18.20 -0.84 -0.30
N GLU A 77 17.98 -1.34 0.90
CA GLU A 77 18.29 -2.73 1.27
C GLU A 77 17.39 -3.71 0.49
N ILE A 78 16.13 -3.37 0.30
CA ILE A 78 15.18 -4.19 -0.47
C ILE A 78 15.58 -4.22 -1.94
N LYS A 79 15.94 -3.08 -2.51
CA LYS A 79 16.43 -3.01 -3.89
C LYS A 79 17.69 -3.86 -4.08
N ALA A 80 18.64 -3.76 -3.15
CA ALA A 80 19.85 -4.57 -3.19
C ALA A 80 19.54 -6.08 -3.10
N LEU A 81 18.66 -6.47 -2.17
CA LEU A 81 18.27 -7.87 -1.96
C LEU A 81 17.56 -8.47 -3.19
N LEU A 82 16.70 -7.70 -3.84
CA LEU A 82 15.88 -8.15 -4.96
C LEU A 82 16.48 -7.81 -6.33
N HIS A 83 17.69 -7.24 -6.37
CA HIS A 83 18.37 -6.78 -7.59
C HIS A 83 17.53 -5.80 -8.42
N ILE A 84 16.79 -4.90 -7.74
CA ILE A 84 15.96 -3.90 -8.39
C ILE A 84 16.85 -2.74 -8.88
N PRO A 85 16.78 -2.34 -10.16
CA PRO A 85 17.57 -1.24 -10.69
C PRO A 85 17.23 0.11 -10.00
N GLU A 86 18.19 1.03 -9.99
CA GLU A 86 18.00 2.36 -9.39
C GLU A 86 16.93 3.20 -10.13
N THR A 87 16.70 2.94 -11.42
CA THR A 87 15.63 3.57 -12.22
C THR A 87 14.23 3.17 -11.79
N VAL A 88 14.10 2.10 -11.03
CA VAL A 88 12.84 1.55 -10.55
C VAL A 88 12.58 2.02 -9.11
N GLN A 89 11.45 2.66 -8.89
CA GLN A 89 10.98 3.09 -7.57
C GLN A 89 10.03 2.04 -6.98
N THR A 90 10.21 1.70 -5.71
CA THR A 90 9.24 0.88 -4.97
C THR A 90 8.11 1.76 -4.47
N ALA A 91 6.86 1.36 -4.67
CA ALA A 91 5.73 2.23 -4.39
C ALA A 91 4.70 1.64 -3.41
N ALA A 92 4.52 0.34 -3.40
CA ALA A 92 3.62 -0.32 -2.46
C ALA A 92 4.11 -1.74 -2.14
N LEU A 93 4.05 -2.12 -0.88
CA LEU A 93 4.23 -3.49 -0.41
C LEU A 93 2.87 -4.05 -0.02
N ILE A 94 2.50 -5.19 -0.57
CA ILE A 94 1.17 -5.78 -0.44
C ILE A 94 1.33 -7.19 0.14
N PRO A 95 1.15 -7.37 1.46
CA PRO A 95 0.99 -8.68 2.05
C PRO A 95 -0.28 -9.35 1.50
N VAL A 96 -0.17 -10.64 1.16
CA VAL A 96 -1.27 -11.45 0.63
C VAL A 96 -1.35 -12.75 1.43
N GLY A 97 -2.56 -13.12 1.84
CA GLY A 97 -2.80 -14.35 2.58
C GLY A 97 -4.27 -14.70 2.65
N HIS A 98 -4.58 -15.89 3.12
CA HIS A 98 -5.96 -16.24 3.43
C HIS A 98 -6.39 -15.57 4.74
N PRO A 99 -7.63 -15.05 4.82
CA PRO A 99 -8.17 -14.61 6.10
C PRO A 99 -8.12 -15.73 7.13
N ALA A 100 -7.86 -15.42 8.40
CA ALA A 100 -7.96 -16.39 9.48
C ALA A 100 -9.37 -16.97 9.55
N GLU A 101 -9.50 -18.17 10.13
CA GLU A 101 -10.79 -18.80 10.34
C GLU A 101 -11.73 -17.87 11.14
N GLY A 102 -12.94 -17.64 10.64
CA GLY A 102 -13.87 -16.63 11.19
C GLY A 102 -13.53 -15.19 10.85
N GLY A 103 -12.42 -14.94 10.16
CA GLY A 103 -12.04 -13.61 9.68
C GLY A 103 -13.02 -13.11 8.62
N HIS A 104 -13.37 -11.84 8.71
CA HIS A 104 -14.24 -11.19 7.73
C HIS A 104 -13.57 -9.89 7.25
N PHE A 105 -13.92 -9.52 6.05
CA PHE A 105 -13.45 -8.26 5.49
C PHE A 105 -14.26 -7.11 6.11
N GLY A 106 -13.59 -6.29 6.92
CA GLY A 106 -14.21 -5.17 7.60
C GLY A 106 -14.66 -4.04 6.66
N HIS A 107 -15.57 -3.22 7.15
CA HIS A 107 -15.94 -1.99 6.48
C HIS A 107 -14.95 -0.87 6.84
N ALA A 108 -14.46 -0.16 5.83
CA ALA A 108 -13.72 1.07 6.09
C ALA A 108 -14.70 2.16 6.54
N ARG A 109 -14.42 2.77 7.71
CA ARG A 109 -15.16 3.96 8.14
C ARG A 109 -14.90 5.09 7.14
N ARG A 110 -15.96 5.75 6.71
CA ARG A 110 -15.89 6.90 5.82
C ARG A 110 -16.48 8.12 6.51
N ARG A 111 -15.92 9.27 6.22
CA ARG A 111 -16.53 10.55 6.62
C ARG A 111 -17.81 10.79 5.81
N PRO A 112 -18.80 11.50 6.33
CA PRO A 112 -19.94 11.95 5.55
C PRO A 112 -19.51 12.73 4.31
N LEU A 113 -20.21 12.58 3.19
CA LEU A 113 -19.85 13.28 1.96
C LEU A 113 -19.87 14.81 2.13
N SER A 114 -20.79 15.33 2.94
CA SER A 114 -20.87 16.77 3.26
C SER A 114 -19.62 17.35 3.92
N GLU A 115 -18.72 16.51 4.44
CA GLU A 115 -17.47 16.95 5.05
C GLU A 115 -16.26 16.88 4.09
N VAL A 116 -16.44 16.30 2.90
CA VAL A 116 -15.32 16.02 1.98
C VAL A 116 -15.63 16.35 0.52
N VAL A 117 -16.86 16.78 0.23
CA VAL A 117 -17.28 17.21 -1.11
C VAL A 117 -17.65 18.69 -1.03
N PHE A 118 -17.00 19.47 -1.86
CA PHE A 118 -17.20 20.90 -2.01
C PHE A 118 -17.70 21.18 -3.43
N HIS A 119 -18.54 22.19 -3.60
CA HIS A 119 -19.10 22.59 -4.89
C HIS A 119 -18.52 23.93 -5.30
N ASP A 120 -17.94 24.00 -6.48
CA ASP A 120 -17.33 25.17 -7.12
C ASP A 120 -16.11 25.76 -6.37
N THR A 121 -16.15 25.86 -5.04
CA THR A 121 -15.08 26.39 -4.18
C THR A 121 -14.78 25.41 -3.06
N TRP A 122 -13.63 25.61 -2.38
CA TRP A 122 -13.19 24.72 -1.28
C TRP A 122 -13.91 25.01 0.06
N ASP A 123 -14.55 26.16 0.21
CA ASP A 123 -15.26 26.67 1.37
C ASP A 123 -16.79 26.59 1.23
#